data_34ec5c5382198e1f01ea3b2e17acbd60
#
_entry.id   34ec5c5382198e1f01ea3b2e17acbd60
#
_cell.length_a   1.000
_cell.length_b   1.000
_cell.length_c   1.000
_cell.angle_alpha   90.00
_cell.angle_beta   90.00
_cell.angle_gamma   90.00
#
_symmetry.space_group_name_H-M   'P 1'
#
loop_
_entity.id
_entity.type
_entity.pdbx_description
1 polymer ?
#
loop_
_entity_poly.entity_id
_entity_poly.type
_entity_poly.pdbx_seq_one_letter_code
_entity_poly.pdbx_strand_id
1 'polypeptide(L)'
;MSLKATVTASDEGTVIHLAGELDMSTVEALRQAVVAELHDAPARVIVDLGELTFCDSLGLGTLLVLTRTARSQRTLLVLRRPSPFFLRMVEVAGVGAALTISF
;
A
#
# COMPACT_ATOMS: atom_id res chain seq x y z
N MET A 1 -14.57 7.50 9.59
CA MET A 1 -13.66 6.42 9.19
C MET A 1 -12.26 6.91 9.36
N SER A 2 -11.36 6.04 9.82
CA SER A 2 -10.01 6.46 10.16
C SER A 2 -8.99 5.45 9.65
N LEU A 3 -7.78 5.93 9.42
CA LEU A 3 -6.64 5.13 9.03
C LEU A 3 -5.42 5.60 9.82
N LYS A 4 -4.72 4.64 10.41
CA LYS A 4 -3.45 4.91 11.06
C LYS A 4 -2.33 4.26 10.25
N ALA A 5 -1.30 5.03 9.95
CA ALA A 5 -0.11 4.53 9.27
C ALA A 5 1.07 4.65 10.22
N THR A 6 1.72 3.53 10.50
CA THR A 6 2.88 3.46 11.39
C THR A 6 4.07 2.94 10.59
N VAL A 7 5.20 3.62 10.68
CA VAL A 7 6.39 3.28 9.91
C VAL A 7 7.44 2.63 10.80
N THR A 8 7.96 1.49 10.37
CA THR A 8 9.06 0.80 11.04
C THR A 8 10.13 0.40 10.02
N ALA A 9 11.38 0.34 10.47
CA ALA A 9 12.48 -0.18 9.65
C ALA A 9 12.62 -1.68 9.88
N SER A 10 12.98 -2.40 8.83
CA SER A 10 13.25 -3.83 8.90
C SER A 10 14.39 -4.21 7.98
N ASP A 11 14.89 -5.45 8.09
CA ASP A 11 15.93 -5.96 7.18
C ASP A 11 15.43 -6.03 5.72
N GLU A 12 14.12 -6.12 5.54
CA GLU A 12 13.52 -6.20 4.21
C GLU A 12 13.25 -4.82 3.59
N GLY A 13 13.41 -3.75 4.35
CA GLY A 13 13.13 -2.39 3.92
C GLY A 13 12.24 -1.66 4.91
N THR A 14 11.67 -0.53 4.48
CA THR A 14 10.73 0.23 5.29
C THR A 14 9.36 -0.43 5.23
N VAL A 15 8.72 -0.61 6.39
CA VAL A 15 7.38 -1.17 6.50
C VAL A 15 6.41 -0.09 6.97
N ILE A 16 5.35 0.12 6.20
CA ILE A 16 4.24 1.00 6.56
C ILE A 16 3.07 0.11 6.94
N HIS A 17 2.72 0.12 8.22
CA HIS A 17 1.60 -0.65 8.75
C HIS A 17 0.33 0.20 8.67
N LEU A 18 -0.66 -0.27 7.92
CA LEU A 18 -1.96 0.39 7.83
C LEU A 18 -2.95 -0.30 8.76
N ALA A 19 -3.62 0.48 9.59
CA ALA A 19 -4.67 -0.04 10.47
C ALA A 19 -5.91 0.82 10.30
N GLY A 20 -7.05 0.19 10.01
CA GLY A 20 -8.32 0.86 9.88
C GLY A 20 -8.91 0.74 8.48
N GLU A 21 -9.38 1.85 7.92
CA GLU A 21 -10.17 1.85 6.70
C GLU A 21 -9.51 2.76 5.66
N LEU A 22 -9.34 2.22 4.46
CA LEU A 22 -8.77 2.96 3.34
C LEU A 22 -9.89 3.33 2.38
N ASP A 23 -10.26 4.60 2.38
CA ASP A 23 -11.35 5.12 1.57
C ASP A 23 -11.07 6.56 1.15
N MET A 24 -12.06 7.21 0.56
CA MET A 24 -11.95 8.57 0.07
C MET A 24 -11.52 9.55 1.16
N SER A 25 -11.92 9.33 2.41
CA SER A 25 -11.60 10.25 3.52
C SER A 25 -10.20 10.04 4.09
N THR A 26 -9.57 8.88 3.83
CA THR A 26 -8.28 8.51 4.44
C THR A 26 -7.15 8.30 3.44
N VAL A 27 -7.45 8.26 2.16
CA VAL A 27 -6.47 7.92 1.11
C VAL A 27 -5.28 8.89 1.08
N GLU A 28 -5.49 10.14 1.46
CA GLU A 28 -4.40 11.13 1.50
C GLU A 28 -3.37 10.79 2.57
N ALA A 29 -3.81 10.23 3.71
CA ALA A 29 -2.89 9.79 4.76
C ALA A 29 -1.98 8.66 4.25
N LEU A 30 -2.52 7.72 3.49
CA LEU A 30 -1.72 6.68 2.85
C LEU A 30 -0.71 7.29 1.88
N ARG A 31 -1.17 8.19 1.00
CA ARG A 31 -0.32 8.81 0.00
C ARG A 31 0.85 9.54 0.64
N GLN A 32 0.58 10.33 1.68
CA GLN A 32 1.63 11.06 2.38
C GLN A 32 2.64 10.14 3.04
N ALA A 33 2.18 9.06 3.67
CA ALA A 33 3.06 8.11 4.33
C ALA A 33 4.01 7.43 3.32
N VAL A 34 3.50 7.00 2.18
CA VAL A 34 4.31 6.34 1.15
C VAL A 34 5.28 7.32 0.50
N VAL A 35 4.80 8.50 0.11
CA VAL A 35 5.64 9.51 -0.56
C VAL A 35 6.80 9.94 0.35
N ALA A 36 6.54 10.08 1.64
CA ALA A 36 7.59 10.44 2.60
C ALA A 36 8.71 9.38 2.60
N GLU A 37 8.37 8.10 2.53
CA GLU A 37 9.38 7.02 2.52
C GLU A 37 10.08 6.90 1.18
N LEU A 38 9.44 7.29 0.07
CA LEU A 38 10.07 7.27 -1.24
C LEU A 38 11.13 8.36 -1.41
N HIS A 39 11.14 9.37 -0.56
CA HIS A 39 12.08 10.49 -0.65
C HIS A 39 13.54 10.04 -0.69
N ASP A 40 13.91 9.05 0.11
CA ASP A 40 15.26 8.52 0.17
C ASP A 40 15.52 7.40 -0.85
N ALA A 41 14.58 7.16 -1.75
CA ALA A 41 14.65 6.13 -2.78
C ALA A 41 15.12 4.77 -2.22
N PRO A 42 14.45 4.23 -1.20
CA PRO A 42 14.83 2.92 -0.67
C PRO A 42 14.65 1.83 -1.71
N ALA A 43 15.36 0.72 -1.57
CA ALA A 43 15.19 -0.40 -2.51
C ALA A 43 13.78 -0.98 -2.43
N ARG A 44 13.16 -0.97 -1.25
CA ARG A 44 11.86 -1.60 -1.02
C ARG A 44 11.06 -0.84 0.04
N VAL A 45 9.78 -0.64 -0.24
CA VAL A 45 8.79 -0.18 0.74
C VAL A 45 7.69 -1.24 0.81
N ILE A 46 7.40 -1.70 2.01
CA ILE A 46 6.37 -2.71 2.26
C ILE A 46 5.17 -2.03 2.89
N VAL A 47 4.01 -2.15 2.27
CA VAL A 47 2.75 -1.67 2.83
C VAL A 47 2.02 -2.88 3.40
N ASP A 48 1.93 -2.95 4.72
CA ASP A 48 1.32 -4.07 5.42
C ASP A 48 -0.18 -3.82 5.57
N LEU A 49 -0.97 -4.69 4.98
CA LEU A 49 -2.44 -4.60 4.94
C LEU A 49 -3.11 -5.48 5.99
N GLY A 50 -2.34 -6.11 6.89
CA GLY A 50 -2.86 -7.10 7.82
C GLY A 50 -3.91 -6.57 8.78
N GLU A 51 -3.90 -5.28 9.09
CA GLU A 51 -4.88 -4.64 9.97
C GLU A 51 -5.82 -3.69 9.22
N LEU A 52 -5.83 -3.77 7.90
CA LEU A 52 -6.77 -3.00 7.09
C LEU A 52 -8.10 -3.73 7.04
N THR A 53 -9.16 -3.09 7.54
CA THR A 53 -10.49 -3.70 7.65
C THR A 53 -11.41 -3.36 6.50
N PHE A 54 -11.05 -2.35 5.70
CA PHE A 54 -11.86 -1.91 4.57
C PHE A 54 -10.97 -1.21 3.55
N CYS A 55 -11.31 -1.40 2.27
CA CYS A 55 -10.66 -0.69 1.17
C CYS A 55 -11.69 -0.51 0.05
N ASP A 56 -11.89 0.72 -0.40
CA ASP A 56 -12.73 0.98 -1.55
C ASP A 56 -11.91 1.05 -2.85
N SER A 57 -12.59 1.28 -3.98
CA SER A 57 -11.93 1.33 -5.28
C SER A 57 -10.95 2.50 -5.41
N LEU A 58 -11.20 3.60 -4.73
CA LEU A 58 -10.27 4.74 -4.72
C LEU A 58 -9.00 4.38 -3.95
N GLY A 59 -9.14 3.64 -2.84
CA GLY A 59 -7.99 3.13 -2.09
C GLY A 59 -7.13 2.20 -2.94
N LEU A 60 -7.76 1.26 -3.64
CA LEU A 60 -7.05 0.36 -4.55
C LEU A 60 -6.35 1.14 -5.67
N GLY A 61 -7.05 2.09 -6.28
CA GLY A 61 -6.49 2.93 -7.35
C GLY A 61 -5.29 3.73 -6.87
N THR A 62 -5.34 4.25 -5.64
CA THR A 62 -4.22 4.98 -5.04
C THR A 62 -3.01 4.06 -4.82
N LEU A 63 -3.23 2.85 -4.34
CA LEU A 63 -2.14 1.86 -4.20
C LEU A 63 -1.50 1.54 -5.55
N LEU A 64 -2.29 1.45 -6.62
CA LEU A 64 -1.76 1.27 -7.97
C LEU A 64 -0.88 2.43 -8.41
N VAL A 65 -1.34 3.66 -8.22
CA VAL A 65 -0.57 4.86 -8.56
C VAL A 65 0.73 4.91 -7.77
N LEU A 66 0.67 4.64 -6.47
CA LEU A 66 1.85 4.64 -5.61
C LEU A 66 2.85 3.56 -6.02
N THR A 67 2.37 2.39 -6.44
CA THR A 67 3.23 1.33 -6.94
C THR A 67 4.00 1.78 -8.18
N ARG A 68 3.33 2.48 -9.11
CA ARG A 68 3.98 3.02 -10.31
C ARG A 68 4.97 4.12 -9.97
N THR A 69 4.61 5.01 -9.04
CA THR A 69 5.49 6.09 -8.60
C THR A 69 6.76 5.51 -7.97
N ALA A 70 6.62 4.52 -7.11
CA ALA A 70 7.76 3.84 -6.50
C ALA A 70 8.67 3.24 -7.56
N ARG A 71 8.09 2.53 -8.52
CA ARG A 71 8.86 1.89 -9.60
C ARG A 71 9.63 2.91 -10.43
N SER A 72 9.05 4.07 -10.71
CA SER A 72 9.72 5.13 -11.45
C SER A 72 10.94 5.67 -10.70
N GLN A 73 11.00 5.48 -9.39
CA GLN A 73 12.11 5.86 -8.54
C GLN A 73 12.99 4.68 -8.16
N ARG A 74 12.80 3.54 -8.83
CA ARG A 74 13.54 2.29 -8.61
C ARG A 74 13.33 1.71 -7.22
N THR A 75 12.17 1.97 -6.63
CA THR A 75 11.74 1.36 -5.37
C THR A 75 10.68 0.31 -5.68
N LEU A 76 10.83 -0.88 -5.10
CA LEU A 76 9.80 -1.91 -5.19
C LEU A 76 8.81 -1.70 -4.04
N LEU A 77 7.55 -1.40 -4.37
CA LEU A 77 6.49 -1.32 -3.39
C LEU A 77 5.78 -2.67 -3.33
N VAL A 78 5.76 -3.26 -2.14
CA VAL A 78 5.17 -4.59 -1.90
C VAL A 78 3.96 -4.43 -0.99
N LEU A 79 2.84 -5.02 -1.37
CA LEU A 79 1.65 -5.12 -0.52
C LEU A 79 1.72 -6.45 0.23
N ARG A 80 1.71 -6.41 1.56
CA ARG A 80 1.89 -7.60 2.39
C ARG A 80 0.64 -7.89 3.21
N ARG A 81 0.34 -9.18 3.39
CA ARG A 81 -0.78 -9.69 4.18
C ARG A 81 -2.14 -9.12 3.73
N PRO A 82 -2.48 -9.23 2.43
CA PRO A 82 -3.78 -8.76 1.96
C PRO A 82 -4.90 -9.65 2.53
N SER A 83 -6.06 -9.04 2.80
CA SER A 83 -7.24 -9.80 3.18
C SER A 83 -7.83 -10.51 1.96
N PRO A 84 -8.66 -11.58 2.16
CA PRO A 84 -9.40 -12.19 1.07
C PRO A 84 -10.28 -11.18 0.31
N PHE A 85 -10.87 -10.23 1.02
CA PHE A 85 -11.69 -9.19 0.41
C PHE A 85 -10.84 -8.30 -0.52
N PHE A 86 -9.66 -7.88 -0.07
CA PHE A 86 -8.76 -7.08 -0.89
C PHE A 86 -8.33 -7.84 -2.14
N LEU A 87 -7.95 -9.11 -1.99
CA LEU A 87 -7.56 -9.95 -3.12
C LEU A 87 -8.70 -10.10 -4.13
N ARG A 88 -9.94 -10.21 -3.65
CA ARG A 88 -11.11 -10.28 -4.52
C ARG A 88 -11.29 -8.99 -5.32
N MET A 89 -11.09 -7.84 -4.69
CA MET A 89 -11.15 -6.55 -5.40
C MET A 89 -10.10 -6.49 -6.50
N VAL A 90 -8.88 -6.92 -6.20
CA VAL A 90 -7.78 -6.94 -7.17
C VAL A 90 -8.15 -7.82 -8.36
N GLU A 91 -8.71 -8.99 -8.10
CA GLU A 91 -9.13 -9.93 -9.14
C GLU A 91 -10.24 -9.34 -10.01
N VAL A 92 -11.28 -8.80 -9.38
CA VAL A 92 -12.43 -8.22 -10.11
C VAL A 92 -11.98 -7.01 -10.95
N ALA A 93 -11.09 -6.19 -10.42
CA ALA A 93 -10.56 -5.04 -11.16
C ALA A 93 -9.55 -5.43 -12.24
N GLY A 94 -9.04 -6.65 -12.23
CA GLY A 94 -8.09 -7.12 -13.23
C GLY A 94 -6.70 -6.48 -13.13
N VAL A 95 -6.29 -6.03 -11.95
CA VAL A 95 -5.07 -5.26 -11.77
C VAL A 95 -3.94 -6.02 -11.07
N GLY A 96 -4.11 -7.31 -10.86
CA GLY A 96 -3.12 -8.11 -10.12
C GLY A 96 -1.71 -8.05 -10.69
N ALA A 97 -1.59 -8.02 -12.03
CA ALA A 97 -0.28 -7.98 -12.68
C ALA A 97 0.46 -6.64 -12.45
N ALA A 98 -0.26 -5.59 -12.05
CA ALA A 98 0.32 -4.28 -11.79
C ALA A 98 0.78 -4.11 -10.33
N LEU A 99 0.53 -5.09 -9.48
CA LEU A 99 0.86 -5.06 -8.06
C LEU A 99 1.86 -6.15 -7.71
N THR A 100 2.66 -5.91 -6.70
CA THR A 100 3.53 -6.92 -6.09
C THR A 100 2.93 -7.27 -4.74
N ILE A 101 2.43 -8.50 -4.61
CA ILE A 101 1.72 -8.93 -3.42
C ILE A 101 2.50 -10.06 -2.75
N SER A 102 2.66 -9.96 -1.44
CA SER A 102 3.30 -10.96 -0.62
C SER A 102 2.34 -11.42 0.48
N PHE A 103 2.30 -12.70 0.74
CA PHE A 103 1.42 -13.28 1.73
C PHE A 103 2.18 -13.60 3.01
#